data_04d31f920cb87198d7bf08fa3cfe5d17
#
_entry.id   04d31f920cb87198d7bf08fa3cfe5d17
#
_cell.length_a   1.000
_cell.length_b   1.000
_cell.length_c   1.000
_cell.angle_alpha   90.00
_cell.angle_beta   90.00
_cell.angle_gamma   90.00
#
_symmetry.space_group_name_H-M   'P 1'
#
loop_
_entity.id
_entity.type
_entity.pdbx_description
1 polymer ?
#
loop_
_entity_poly.entity_id
_entity_poly.type
_entity_poly.pdbx_seq_one_letter_code
_entity_poly.pdbx_strand_id
1 'polypeptide(L)'
;MIFVRDKGRMCNNILQFGHVYAWAREHNRSCMSMRFAYKYQYFHICHTRWHNFLTYAVAKYAAKMGMLPVAGFHNVGDNPEAQQLLENHHNIVVEGWEVRYYDLFLKYKQEIINLFAFNPNITNKVKGMMGKTDTMKLGLHIRRGDYKTWHGGRYWYSDTQYAEVVRRFANSHSGKPVELYVCGNDPNLDSIRSVVDPNIRVIIPHGNPAEDL
;
A
#
# COMPACT_ATOMS: atom_id res chain seq x y z
N MET A 1 -12.38 -2.37 21.20
CA MET A 1 -12.05 -1.76 19.91
C MET A 1 -10.54 -1.51 19.82
N ILE A 2 -9.90 -1.95 18.74
CA ILE A 2 -8.49 -1.71 18.47
C ILE A 2 -8.38 -0.58 17.45
N PHE A 3 -7.63 0.47 17.79
CA PHE A 3 -7.38 1.62 16.92
C PHE A 3 -5.96 1.50 16.36
N VAL A 4 -5.81 1.24 15.05
CA VAL A 4 -4.51 1.07 14.42
C VAL A 4 -3.97 2.43 13.98
N ARG A 5 -2.89 2.89 14.61
CA ARG A 5 -2.16 4.11 14.26
C ARG A 5 -1.07 3.80 13.26
N ASP A 6 -1.50 3.53 12.04
CA ASP A 6 -0.63 3.15 10.93
C ASP A 6 0.31 4.30 10.55
N LYS A 7 1.55 3.96 10.16
CA LYS A 7 2.60 4.91 9.76
C LYS A 7 3.07 4.62 8.33
N GLY A 8 3.61 5.62 7.70
CA GLY A 8 4.18 5.51 6.37
C GLY A 8 3.20 5.86 5.24
N ARG A 9 3.46 5.33 4.04
CA ARG A 9 2.64 5.53 2.84
C ARG A 9 1.50 4.49 2.78
N MET A 10 0.62 4.63 1.80
CA MET A 10 -0.62 3.86 1.67
C MET A 10 -0.43 2.34 1.81
N CYS A 11 0.47 1.73 1.05
CA CYS A 11 0.71 0.28 1.12
C CYS A 11 1.25 -0.16 2.49
N ASN A 12 2.09 0.67 3.14
CA ASN A 12 2.57 0.39 4.49
C ASN A 12 1.42 0.39 5.51
N ASN A 13 0.45 1.29 5.33
CA ASN A 13 -0.73 1.33 6.19
C ASN A 13 -1.63 0.11 5.96
N ILE A 14 -1.81 -0.33 4.70
CA ILE A 14 -2.54 -1.56 4.37
C ILE A 14 -1.90 -2.77 5.08
N LEU A 15 -0.58 -2.88 4.98
CA LEU A 15 0.15 -4.01 5.57
C LEU A 15 0.02 -4.02 7.10
N GLN A 16 0.31 -2.90 7.77
CA GLN A 16 0.21 -2.80 9.24
C GLN A 16 -1.22 -3.09 9.71
N PHE A 17 -2.20 -2.46 9.09
CA PHE A 17 -3.61 -2.70 9.43
C PHE A 17 -4.00 -4.15 9.20
N GLY A 18 -3.59 -4.76 8.09
CA GLY A 18 -3.93 -6.15 7.76
C GLY A 18 -3.48 -7.15 8.83
N HIS A 19 -2.27 -6.98 9.39
CA HIS A 19 -1.80 -7.83 10.49
C HIS A 19 -2.62 -7.64 11.76
N VAL A 20 -2.91 -6.40 12.15
CA VAL A 20 -3.74 -6.13 13.34
C VAL A 20 -5.19 -6.59 13.13
N TYR A 21 -5.73 -6.41 11.92
CA TYR A 21 -7.06 -6.91 11.55
C TYR A 21 -7.14 -8.43 11.71
N ALA A 22 -6.17 -9.16 11.19
CA ALA A 22 -6.12 -10.61 11.28
C ALA A 22 -6.08 -11.09 12.75
N TRP A 23 -5.27 -10.45 13.58
CA TRP A 23 -5.24 -10.72 15.01
C TRP A 23 -6.59 -10.41 15.67
N ALA A 24 -7.19 -9.27 15.36
CA ALA A 24 -8.48 -8.87 15.91
C ALA A 24 -9.59 -9.86 15.52
N ARG A 25 -9.60 -10.35 14.29
CA ARG A 25 -10.56 -11.37 13.81
C ARG A 25 -10.42 -12.67 14.57
N GLU A 26 -9.20 -13.16 14.79
CA GLU A 26 -8.93 -14.37 15.56
C GLU A 26 -9.47 -14.28 17.00
N HIS A 27 -9.38 -13.09 17.61
CA HIS A 27 -9.78 -12.85 18.99
C HIS A 27 -11.20 -12.22 19.11
N ASN A 28 -12.03 -12.30 18.06
CA ASN A 28 -13.39 -11.76 18.04
C ASN A 28 -13.47 -10.27 18.46
N ARG A 29 -12.48 -9.48 18.05
CA ARG A 29 -12.40 -8.03 18.36
C ARG A 29 -12.61 -7.17 17.12
N SER A 30 -13.23 -6.02 17.31
CA SER A 30 -13.32 -5.01 16.25
C SER A 30 -12.07 -4.16 16.21
N CYS A 31 -11.64 -3.80 14.99
CA CYS A 31 -10.54 -2.86 14.80
C CYS A 31 -10.83 -1.85 13.68
N MET A 32 -10.15 -0.72 13.72
CA MET A 32 -10.19 0.29 12.67
C MET A 32 -8.81 0.88 12.41
N SER A 33 -8.51 1.20 11.16
CA SER A 33 -7.36 2.00 10.81
C SER A 33 -7.67 3.48 11.02
N MET A 34 -6.87 4.14 11.81
CA MET A 34 -6.99 5.58 12.03
C MET A 34 -6.67 6.37 10.74
N ARG A 35 -5.83 5.83 9.87
CA ARG A 35 -5.44 6.47 8.61
C ARG A 35 -6.55 6.40 7.56
N PHE A 36 -7.13 5.22 7.34
CA PHE A 36 -8.20 5.02 6.37
C PHE A 36 -9.54 5.64 6.80
N ALA A 37 -9.65 6.13 8.02
CA ALA A 37 -10.81 6.89 8.48
C ALA A 37 -10.93 8.30 7.85
N TYR A 38 -9.83 8.88 7.34
CA TYR A 38 -9.83 10.24 6.77
C TYR A 38 -8.97 10.41 5.52
N LYS A 39 -8.17 9.39 5.15
CA LYS A 39 -7.24 9.45 4.03
C LYS A 39 -7.39 8.23 3.15
N TYR A 40 -6.99 8.34 1.88
CA TYR A 40 -7.02 7.23 0.93
C TYR A 40 -8.42 6.66 0.70
N GLN A 41 -9.40 7.52 0.41
CA GLN A 41 -10.81 7.17 0.16
C GLN A 41 -11.04 6.34 -1.13
N TYR A 42 -10.09 5.43 -1.41
CA TYR A 42 -10.07 4.63 -2.62
C TYR A 42 -10.61 3.22 -2.41
N PHE A 43 -10.71 2.80 -1.15
CA PHE A 43 -10.95 1.42 -0.77
C PHE A 43 -12.29 1.22 -0.05
N HIS A 44 -12.81 0.01 -0.14
CA HIS A 44 -14.05 -0.37 0.55
C HIS A 44 -13.99 -0.10 2.06
N ILE A 45 -12.85 -0.35 2.71
CA ILE A 45 -12.66 -0.12 4.15
C ILE A 45 -13.03 1.31 4.57
N CYS A 46 -12.78 2.31 3.74
CA CYS A 46 -13.05 3.72 4.05
C CYS A 46 -14.55 4.03 4.19
N HIS A 47 -15.42 3.13 3.74
CA HIS A 47 -16.88 3.25 3.78
C HIS A 47 -17.54 2.33 4.81
N THR A 48 -16.75 1.67 5.66
CA THR A 48 -17.28 0.82 6.73
C THR A 48 -17.63 1.65 7.98
N ARG A 49 -18.47 1.08 8.85
CA ARG A 49 -19.09 1.77 10.00
C ARG A 49 -18.13 2.59 10.86
N TRP A 50 -16.92 2.05 11.12
CA TRP A 50 -15.99 2.66 12.07
C TRP A 50 -14.94 3.57 11.42
N HIS A 51 -14.79 3.51 10.09
CA HIS A 51 -13.80 4.31 9.36
C HIS A 51 -14.39 5.66 8.94
N ASN A 52 -14.55 6.55 9.92
CA ASN A 52 -15.03 7.91 9.71
C ASN A 52 -14.24 8.90 10.59
N PHE A 53 -14.30 10.17 10.21
CA PHE A 53 -13.53 11.23 10.87
C PHE A 53 -13.87 11.38 12.36
N LEU A 54 -15.11 11.20 12.76
CA LEU A 54 -15.52 11.31 14.17
C LEU A 54 -14.85 10.24 15.03
N THR A 55 -14.91 8.98 14.61
CA THR A 55 -14.27 7.87 15.32
C THR A 55 -12.75 8.07 15.39
N TYR A 56 -12.14 8.55 14.30
CA TYR A 56 -10.72 8.92 14.29
C TYR A 56 -10.40 10.01 15.30
N ALA A 57 -11.19 11.10 15.32
CA ALA A 57 -10.94 12.21 16.23
C ALA A 57 -11.05 11.78 17.70
N VAL A 58 -12.09 11.04 18.06
CA VAL A 58 -12.28 10.48 19.40
C VAL A 58 -11.08 9.62 19.81
N ALA A 59 -10.68 8.65 18.97
CA ALA A 59 -9.54 7.78 19.25
C ALA A 59 -8.23 8.58 19.42
N LYS A 60 -7.99 9.56 18.54
CA LYS A 60 -6.81 10.40 18.56
C LYS A 60 -6.70 11.20 19.87
N TYR A 61 -7.79 11.87 20.27
CA TYR A 61 -7.78 12.68 21.49
C TYR A 61 -7.75 11.83 22.75
N ALA A 62 -8.48 10.71 22.80
CA ALA A 62 -8.44 9.79 23.93
C ALA A 62 -7.02 9.21 24.13
N ALA A 63 -6.33 8.85 23.05
CA ALA A 63 -4.93 8.42 23.13
C ALA A 63 -3.99 9.55 23.61
N LYS A 64 -4.19 10.79 23.11
CA LYS A 64 -3.39 11.96 23.52
C LYS A 64 -3.57 12.30 24.99
N MET A 65 -4.77 12.09 25.53
CA MET A 65 -5.11 12.34 26.95
C MET A 65 -4.72 11.18 27.88
N GLY A 66 -4.11 10.12 27.36
CA GLY A 66 -3.75 8.92 28.14
C GLY A 66 -4.93 8.04 28.53
N MET A 67 -6.12 8.25 27.97
CA MET A 67 -7.32 7.47 28.24
C MET A 67 -7.31 6.10 27.53
N LEU A 68 -6.50 5.97 26.50
CA LEU A 68 -6.28 4.70 25.78
C LEU A 68 -4.82 4.29 25.93
N PRO A 69 -4.54 3.05 26.36
CA PRO A 69 -3.19 2.50 26.33
C PRO A 69 -2.69 2.38 24.89
N VAL A 70 -1.37 2.41 24.71
CA VAL A 70 -0.72 2.33 23.41
C VAL A 70 0.24 1.15 23.40
N ALA A 71 -0.05 0.15 22.58
CA ALA A 71 0.84 -0.97 22.32
C ALA A 71 1.75 -0.63 21.13
N GLY A 72 3.04 -0.38 21.41
CA GLY A 72 4.06 0.00 20.43
C GLY A 72 4.89 -1.18 19.96
N PHE A 73 4.71 -1.61 18.71
CA PHE A 73 5.49 -2.69 18.08
C PHE A 73 6.66 -2.05 17.29
N HIS A 74 7.77 -1.80 17.98
CA HIS A 74 8.90 -1.05 17.42
C HIS A 74 10.17 -1.87 17.23
N ASN A 75 10.28 -3.01 17.92
CA ASN A 75 11.44 -3.87 17.85
C ASN A 75 11.28 -4.93 16.76
N VAL A 76 12.33 -5.15 15.98
CA VAL A 76 12.39 -6.27 15.04
C VAL A 76 12.35 -7.58 15.86
N GLY A 77 11.41 -8.46 15.54
CA GLY A 77 11.15 -9.67 16.30
C GLY A 77 10.09 -9.47 17.40
N ASP A 78 10.38 -9.91 18.61
CA ASP A 78 9.40 -9.95 19.68
C ASP A 78 9.16 -8.59 20.36
N ASN A 79 7.88 -8.31 20.62
CA ASN A 79 7.42 -7.13 21.35
C ASN A 79 6.48 -7.57 22.50
N PRO A 80 7.00 -8.28 23.54
CA PRO A 80 6.17 -8.93 24.55
C PRO A 80 5.31 -7.96 25.35
N GLU A 81 5.83 -6.78 25.69
CA GLU A 81 5.06 -5.76 26.41
C GLU A 81 3.89 -5.23 25.58
N ALA A 82 4.12 -4.94 24.29
CA ALA A 82 3.07 -4.50 23.38
C ALA A 82 2.02 -5.59 23.16
N GLN A 83 2.44 -6.84 23.06
CA GLN A 83 1.55 -7.98 22.93
C GLN A 83 0.69 -8.15 24.19
N GLN A 84 1.28 -8.09 25.36
CA GLN A 84 0.57 -8.17 26.64
C GLN A 84 -0.46 -7.03 26.81
N LEU A 85 -0.09 -5.80 26.41
CA LEU A 85 -1.02 -4.68 26.42
C LEU A 85 -2.20 -4.92 25.47
N LEU A 86 -1.91 -5.44 24.27
CA LEU A 86 -2.95 -5.73 23.26
C LEU A 86 -3.94 -6.79 23.75
N GLU A 87 -3.47 -7.81 24.45
CA GLU A 87 -4.30 -8.88 25.02
C GLU A 87 -5.15 -8.39 26.19
N ASN A 88 -4.57 -7.60 27.09
CA ASN A 88 -5.22 -7.22 28.34
C ASN A 88 -6.20 -6.03 28.22
N HIS A 89 -6.14 -5.25 27.13
CA HIS A 89 -6.96 -4.06 26.99
C HIS A 89 -7.96 -4.18 25.83
N HIS A 90 -9.27 -4.09 26.14
CA HIS A 90 -10.31 -4.14 25.11
C HIS A 90 -10.29 -2.93 24.17
N ASN A 91 -10.07 -1.71 24.71
CA ASN A 91 -9.91 -0.49 23.96
C ASN A 91 -8.45 -0.06 24.01
N ILE A 92 -7.77 -0.05 22.87
CA ILE A 92 -6.32 0.15 22.80
C ILE A 92 -5.91 0.75 21.45
N VAL A 93 -4.86 1.55 21.46
CA VAL A 93 -4.16 1.95 20.23
C VAL A 93 -3.01 0.99 19.96
N VAL A 94 -2.92 0.47 18.75
CA VAL A 94 -1.78 -0.31 18.27
C VAL A 94 -1.00 0.52 17.27
N GLU A 95 0.31 0.64 17.46
CA GLU A 95 1.21 1.32 16.54
C GLU A 95 2.54 0.59 16.37
N GLY A 96 3.28 0.98 15.36
CA GLY A 96 4.61 0.45 15.08
C GLY A 96 4.66 -0.37 13.79
N TRP A 97 5.86 -0.34 13.19
CA TRP A 97 6.08 -1.04 11.92
C TRP A 97 6.18 -2.55 12.09
N GLU A 98 6.60 -3.04 13.25
CA GLU A 98 6.98 -4.43 13.48
C GLU A 98 5.81 -5.32 13.96
N VAL A 99 4.56 -4.83 13.92
CA VAL A 99 3.40 -5.69 14.17
C VAL A 99 3.26 -6.71 13.04
N ARG A 100 3.50 -8.00 13.33
CA ARG A 100 3.52 -9.08 12.33
C ARG A 100 2.87 -10.36 12.88
N TYR A 101 1.77 -10.75 12.26
CA TYR A 101 1.03 -12.00 12.52
C TYR A 101 0.85 -12.72 11.18
N TYR A 102 1.92 -13.30 10.64
CA TYR A 102 1.94 -13.84 9.27
C TYR A 102 0.92 -14.95 9.05
N ASP A 103 0.81 -15.91 9.96
CA ASP A 103 -0.12 -17.04 9.83
C ASP A 103 -1.57 -16.56 9.87
N LEU A 104 -1.89 -15.63 10.77
CA LEU A 104 -3.23 -15.02 10.84
C LEU A 104 -3.52 -14.16 9.61
N PHE A 105 -2.52 -13.41 9.13
CA PHE A 105 -2.67 -12.62 7.91
C PHE A 105 -3.01 -13.51 6.71
N LEU A 106 -2.36 -14.65 6.57
CA LEU A 106 -2.66 -15.63 5.52
C LEU A 106 -4.03 -16.27 5.72
N LYS A 107 -4.40 -16.62 6.96
CA LYS A 107 -5.72 -17.18 7.31
C LYS A 107 -6.87 -16.24 6.91
N TYR A 108 -6.72 -14.93 7.17
CA TYR A 108 -7.74 -13.92 6.89
C TYR A 108 -7.49 -13.13 5.59
N LYS A 109 -6.58 -13.61 4.73
CA LYS A 109 -6.16 -12.94 3.49
C LYS A 109 -7.33 -12.46 2.62
N GLN A 110 -8.35 -13.30 2.44
CA GLN A 110 -9.48 -12.95 1.57
C GLN A 110 -10.32 -11.82 2.15
N GLU A 111 -10.53 -11.77 3.46
CA GLU A 111 -11.23 -10.68 4.12
C GLU A 111 -10.43 -9.37 3.98
N ILE A 112 -9.11 -9.43 4.16
CA ILE A 112 -8.21 -8.27 3.99
C ILE A 112 -8.27 -7.75 2.54
N ILE A 113 -8.18 -8.62 1.54
CA ILE A 113 -8.32 -8.26 0.13
C ILE A 113 -9.67 -7.56 -0.12
N ASN A 114 -10.75 -8.08 0.43
CA ASN A 114 -12.08 -7.49 0.25
C ASN A 114 -12.19 -6.11 0.90
N LEU A 115 -11.58 -5.90 2.08
CA LEU A 115 -11.53 -4.57 2.72
C LEU A 115 -10.79 -3.54 1.87
N PHE A 116 -9.74 -3.97 1.20
CA PHE A 116 -8.93 -3.10 0.32
C PHE A 116 -9.29 -3.21 -1.16
N ALA A 117 -10.46 -3.76 -1.48
CA ALA A 117 -11.01 -3.69 -2.82
C ALA A 117 -11.19 -2.21 -3.23
N PHE A 118 -10.76 -1.88 -4.45
CA PHE A 118 -10.88 -0.52 -4.97
C PHE A 118 -12.33 -0.11 -5.21
N ASN A 119 -12.58 1.17 -5.04
CA ASN A 119 -13.83 1.77 -5.49
C ASN A 119 -14.02 1.50 -7.01
N PRO A 120 -15.23 1.09 -7.45
CA PRO A 120 -15.51 0.81 -8.86
C PRO A 120 -15.11 1.93 -9.83
N ASN A 121 -15.21 3.19 -9.41
CA ASN A 121 -14.80 4.33 -10.22
C ASN A 121 -13.31 4.29 -10.60
N ILE A 122 -12.45 3.89 -9.66
CA ILE A 122 -11.00 3.74 -9.90
C ILE A 122 -10.77 2.59 -10.86
N THR A 123 -11.37 1.43 -10.57
CA THR A 123 -11.22 0.24 -11.42
C THR A 123 -11.69 0.51 -12.85
N ASN A 124 -12.82 1.21 -13.04
CA ASN A 124 -13.36 1.52 -14.35
C ASN A 124 -12.47 2.53 -15.09
N LYS A 125 -11.94 3.54 -14.39
CA LYS A 125 -11.01 4.51 -14.96
C LYS A 125 -9.74 3.82 -15.46
N VAL A 126 -9.12 2.96 -14.64
CA VAL A 126 -7.91 2.21 -15.01
C VAL A 126 -8.18 1.27 -16.18
N LYS A 127 -9.29 0.53 -16.15
CA LYS A 127 -9.70 -0.32 -17.30
C LYS A 127 -9.86 0.47 -18.59
N GLY A 128 -10.39 1.69 -18.52
CA GLY A 128 -10.51 2.59 -19.69
C GLY A 128 -9.17 3.08 -20.23
N MET A 129 -8.14 3.15 -19.39
CA MET A 129 -6.77 3.52 -19.81
C MET A 129 -6.00 2.34 -20.39
N MET A 130 -6.38 1.11 -20.05
CA MET A 130 -5.72 -0.10 -20.56
C MET A 130 -6.05 -0.28 -22.03
N GLY A 131 -5.00 -0.34 -22.86
CA GLY A 131 -5.11 -0.50 -24.30
C GLY A 131 -5.72 -1.84 -24.76
N LYS A 132 -5.53 -2.18 -26.03
CA LYS A 132 -6.10 -3.36 -26.65
C LYS A 132 -5.73 -4.66 -25.92
N THR A 133 -6.59 -5.66 -26.02
CA THR A 133 -6.44 -6.95 -25.33
C THR A 133 -5.36 -7.86 -25.90
N ASP A 134 -4.97 -7.65 -27.15
CA ASP A 134 -4.00 -8.46 -27.90
C ASP A 134 -2.53 -8.03 -27.69
N THR A 135 -2.30 -6.96 -26.92
CA THR A 135 -0.95 -6.51 -26.55
C THR A 135 -0.50 -7.12 -25.23
N MET A 136 0.81 -7.32 -25.09
CA MET A 136 1.41 -7.66 -23.81
C MET A 136 1.56 -6.42 -22.94
N LYS A 137 1.01 -6.44 -21.74
CA LYS A 137 1.05 -5.33 -20.82
C LYS A 137 2.16 -5.52 -19.80
N LEU A 138 3.09 -4.57 -19.75
CA LEU A 138 4.20 -4.54 -18.80
C LEU A 138 4.04 -3.33 -17.88
N GLY A 139 3.95 -3.58 -16.57
CA GLY A 139 3.98 -2.51 -15.55
C GLY A 139 5.42 -2.20 -15.14
N LEU A 140 5.77 -0.92 -15.09
CA LEU A 140 7.04 -0.42 -14.59
C LEU A 140 6.80 0.60 -13.49
N HIS A 141 7.22 0.30 -12.26
CA HIS A 141 7.17 1.25 -11.16
C HIS A 141 8.54 1.89 -10.94
N ILE A 142 8.66 3.19 -11.20
CA ILE A 142 9.87 3.99 -11.02
C ILE A 142 9.81 4.69 -9.66
N ARG A 143 10.66 4.25 -8.73
CA ARG A 143 10.80 4.90 -7.42
C ARG A 143 12.18 5.51 -7.29
N ARG A 144 12.24 6.84 -7.27
CA ARG A 144 13.48 7.59 -7.14
C ARG A 144 13.48 8.47 -5.91
N GLY A 145 12.79 9.56 -5.86
CA GLY A 145 12.61 10.45 -4.71
C GLY A 145 13.69 10.31 -3.61
N ASP A 146 13.28 9.78 -2.48
CA ASP A 146 14.12 9.49 -1.32
C ASP A 146 15.22 8.44 -1.57
N TYR A 147 15.09 7.59 -2.59
CA TYR A 147 16.08 6.54 -2.92
C TYR A 147 17.40 7.06 -3.44
N LYS A 148 17.46 8.33 -3.87
CA LYS A 148 18.72 8.95 -4.31
C LYS A 148 19.77 8.97 -3.20
N THR A 149 19.33 9.10 -1.95
CA THR A 149 20.22 9.17 -0.77
C THR A 149 20.05 7.99 0.19
N TRP A 150 18.90 7.33 0.17
CA TRP A 150 18.60 6.21 1.06
C TRP A 150 19.56 5.03 0.80
N HIS A 151 20.18 4.50 1.85
CA HIS A 151 21.25 3.50 1.76
C HIS A 151 22.35 3.83 0.73
N GLY A 152 22.75 5.11 0.68
CA GLY A 152 23.80 5.56 -0.25
C GLY A 152 23.41 5.48 -1.72
N GLY A 153 22.10 5.51 -2.03
CA GLY A 153 21.60 5.44 -3.41
C GLY A 153 21.59 4.04 -4.02
N ARG A 154 21.80 2.99 -3.23
CA ARG A 154 21.88 1.59 -3.71
C ARG A 154 20.67 1.14 -4.51
N TYR A 155 19.49 1.70 -4.25
CA TYR A 155 18.22 1.33 -4.88
C TYR A 155 17.76 2.36 -5.92
N TRP A 156 18.61 3.31 -6.27
CA TRP A 156 18.30 4.28 -7.31
C TRP A 156 18.78 3.75 -8.66
N TYR A 157 17.91 3.73 -9.66
CA TYR A 157 18.19 3.28 -11.01
C TYR A 157 17.94 4.39 -12.02
N SER A 158 18.80 4.47 -13.05
CA SER A 158 18.64 5.40 -14.18
C SER A 158 17.56 4.94 -15.16
N ASP A 159 17.12 5.85 -16.04
CA ASP A 159 16.18 5.49 -17.12
C ASP A 159 16.78 4.42 -18.05
N THR A 160 18.07 4.51 -18.34
CA THR A 160 18.77 3.51 -19.17
C THR A 160 18.75 2.11 -18.55
N GLN A 161 18.89 2.01 -17.23
CA GLN A 161 18.81 0.71 -16.55
C GLN A 161 17.39 0.14 -16.58
N TYR A 162 16.37 0.97 -16.41
CA TYR A 162 14.97 0.54 -16.57
C TYR A 162 14.68 0.13 -18.02
N ALA A 163 15.12 0.92 -19.01
CA ALA A 163 14.92 0.61 -20.43
C ALA A 163 15.58 -0.70 -20.83
N GLU A 164 16.76 -1.02 -20.28
CA GLU A 164 17.43 -2.30 -20.52
C GLU A 164 16.61 -3.50 -20.02
N VAL A 165 16.00 -3.39 -18.82
CA VAL A 165 15.12 -4.44 -18.29
C VAL A 165 13.87 -4.60 -19.17
N VAL A 166 13.27 -3.49 -19.60
CA VAL A 166 12.11 -3.50 -20.52
C VAL A 166 12.47 -4.16 -21.85
N ARG A 167 13.65 -3.83 -22.42
CA ARG A 167 14.15 -4.42 -23.67
C ARG A 167 14.34 -5.94 -23.54
N ARG A 168 14.93 -6.41 -22.45
CA ARG A 168 15.12 -7.85 -22.19
C ARG A 168 13.77 -8.57 -22.10
N PHE A 169 12.79 -7.97 -21.41
CA PHE A 169 11.47 -8.52 -21.33
C PHE A 169 10.80 -8.60 -22.71
N ALA A 170 10.82 -7.53 -23.49
CA ALA A 170 10.25 -7.50 -24.83
C ALA A 170 10.86 -8.57 -25.74
N ASN A 171 12.20 -8.71 -25.72
CA ASN A 171 12.91 -9.71 -26.52
C ASN A 171 12.57 -11.14 -26.11
N SER A 172 12.33 -11.41 -24.81
CA SER A 172 11.94 -12.76 -24.36
C SER A 172 10.51 -13.13 -24.69
N HIS A 173 9.70 -12.15 -25.12
CA HIS A 173 8.31 -12.33 -25.51
C HIS A 173 8.06 -11.90 -26.97
N SER A 174 9.03 -12.20 -27.86
CA SER A 174 8.96 -11.86 -29.27
C SER A 174 7.70 -12.44 -29.94
N GLY A 175 6.97 -11.60 -30.69
CA GLY A 175 5.74 -11.96 -31.38
C GLY A 175 4.48 -11.27 -30.90
N LYS A 176 4.52 -10.51 -29.79
CA LYS A 176 3.40 -9.66 -29.35
C LYS A 176 3.86 -8.23 -29.12
N PRO A 177 3.09 -7.22 -29.57
CA PRO A 177 3.36 -5.84 -29.25
C PRO A 177 3.33 -5.62 -27.73
N VAL A 178 4.27 -4.82 -27.20
CA VAL A 178 4.36 -4.51 -25.78
C VAL A 178 3.82 -3.09 -25.52
N GLU A 179 2.93 -2.98 -24.56
CA GLU A 179 2.50 -1.71 -23.97
C GLU A 179 3.14 -1.59 -22.59
N LEU A 180 3.94 -0.55 -22.37
CA LEU A 180 4.64 -0.25 -21.12
C LEU A 180 3.84 0.79 -20.31
N TYR A 181 3.29 0.37 -19.18
CA TYR A 181 2.61 1.25 -18.22
C TYR A 181 3.61 1.69 -17.17
N VAL A 182 3.89 2.99 -17.10
CA VAL A 182 4.88 3.56 -16.18
C VAL A 182 4.18 4.38 -15.11
N CYS A 183 4.42 4.05 -13.86
CA CYS A 183 3.99 4.82 -12.70
C CYS A 183 5.12 5.00 -11.70
N GLY A 184 4.98 5.91 -10.75
CA GLY A 184 5.98 6.10 -9.71
C GLY A 184 5.93 7.46 -9.03
N ASN A 185 6.99 7.76 -8.27
CA ASN A 185 7.10 9.00 -7.51
C ASN A 185 8.17 9.98 -8.06
N ASP A 186 8.67 9.71 -9.26
CA ASP A 186 9.58 10.63 -9.95
C ASP A 186 8.77 11.73 -10.66
N PRO A 187 9.07 13.01 -10.46
CA PRO A 187 8.40 14.09 -11.16
C PRO A 187 8.66 14.10 -12.67
N ASN A 188 9.71 13.42 -13.14
CA ASN A 188 10.12 13.34 -14.53
C ASN A 188 9.99 11.92 -15.11
N LEU A 189 8.82 11.27 -14.92
CA LEU A 189 8.57 9.94 -15.48
C LEU A 189 8.65 9.91 -17.02
N ASP A 190 8.32 11.02 -17.68
CA ASP A 190 8.32 11.11 -19.15
C ASP A 190 9.71 10.94 -19.76
N SER A 191 10.79 11.14 -19.00
CA SER A 191 12.17 10.92 -19.48
C SER A 191 12.41 9.50 -19.96
N ILE A 192 11.68 8.51 -19.45
CA ILE A 192 11.79 7.10 -19.86
C ILE A 192 11.49 6.90 -21.35
N ARG A 193 10.63 7.74 -21.95
CA ARG A 193 10.25 7.67 -23.38
C ARG A 193 11.43 7.84 -24.32
N SER A 194 12.45 8.61 -23.92
CA SER A 194 13.62 8.88 -24.75
C SER A 194 14.61 7.74 -24.84
N VAL A 195 14.50 6.75 -23.95
CA VAL A 195 15.47 5.64 -23.83
C VAL A 195 14.86 4.26 -24.06
N VAL A 196 13.54 4.15 -24.06
CA VAL A 196 12.82 2.91 -24.41
C VAL A 196 12.72 2.77 -25.91
N ASP A 197 12.75 1.52 -26.43
CA ASP A 197 12.58 1.21 -27.84
C ASP A 197 11.34 1.91 -28.41
N PRO A 198 11.46 2.66 -29.54
CA PRO A 198 10.34 3.37 -30.15
C PRO A 198 9.15 2.49 -30.55
N ASN A 199 9.36 1.19 -30.74
CA ASN A 199 8.31 0.22 -31.04
C ASN A 199 7.46 -0.17 -29.81
N ILE A 200 7.92 0.20 -28.60
CA ILE A 200 7.18 -0.03 -27.35
C ILE A 200 6.30 1.19 -27.07
N ARG A 201 4.99 0.98 -27.01
CA ARG A 201 4.06 2.03 -26.65
C ARG A 201 4.15 2.31 -25.14
N VAL A 202 4.67 3.50 -24.77
CA VAL A 202 4.78 3.93 -23.38
C VAL A 202 3.56 4.72 -22.96
N ILE A 203 2.89 4.29 -21.90
CA ILE A 203 1.70 4.91 -21.29
C ILE A 203 2.06 5.35 -19.87
N ILE A 204 1.92 6.65 -19.59
CA ILE A 204 2.17 7.24 -18.27
C ILE A 204 0.86 7.90 -17.81
N PRO A 205 0.10 7.23 -16.91
CA PRO A 205 -1.26 7.70 -16.56
C PRO A 205 -1.29 9.02 -15.78
N HIS A 206 -0.20 9.38 -15.08
CA HIS A 206 -0.16 10.48 -14.10
C HIS A 206 -1.32 10.43 -13.11
N GLY A 207 -1.64 9.22 -12.66
CA GLY A 207 -2.75 8.92 -11.77
C GLY A 207 -2.48 9.29 -10.31
N ASN A 208 -3.47 9.01 -9.48
CA ASN A 208 -3.28 9.00 -8.04
C ASN A 208 -2.67 7.67 -7.57
N PRO A 209 -2.17 7.56 -6.32
CA PRO A 209 -1.53 6.33 -5.84
C PRO A 209 -2.36 5.04 -5.92
N ALA A 210 -3.69 5.14 -6.01
CA ALA A 210 -4.55 3.97 -6.15
C ALA A 210 -4.75 3.57 -7.62
N GLU A 211 -4.61 4.51 -8.54
CA GLU A 211 -4.64 4.26 -9.99
C GLU A 211 -3.30 3.68 -10.48
N ASP A 212 -2.23 3.90 -9.72
CA ASP A 212 -0.88 3.38 -10.00
C ASP A 212 -0.66 1.94 -9.49
N LEU A 213 -1.55 1.40 -8.65
CA LEU A 213 -1.53 0.04 -8.14
C LEU A 213 -2.26 -0.94 -9.08
#